data_350c5cfe64450ef0529338205ec2d817
#
_entry.id   350c5cfe64450ef0529338205ec2d817
#
_cell.length_a   1.000
_cell.length_b   1.000
_cell.length_c   1.000
_cell.angle_alpha   90.00
_cell.angle_beta   90.00
_cell.angle_gamma   90.00
#
_symmetry.space_group_name_H-M   'P 1'
#
loop_
_entity.id
_entity.type
_entity.pdbx_description
1 polymer ?
#
loop_
_entity_poly.entity_id
_entity_poly.type
_entity_poly.pdbx_seq_one_letter_code
_entity_poly.pdbx_strand_id
1 'polypeptide(L)'
;MRVALFTTCLAEALAPRALKATVLVLEHVLEHVLEHEGVTVELPAAQTCCGQPMLSNGLPADAAILARRMCEIFAPYNAVVTPSGSCCSVVREKYEALFARGSADHKAVVALAAKTFELIEFLETQLKIDPATLRGKTPSAALITCHDACHLRGIHRHGSTAPYLTRACCGDVRELPDAAQCCGFGGMFSTQFPEVSTALGEEKLAHVASTGAATLVASDTGCAAHLAGLAHRKNVALRVISPAEALAESLGLLETGAPNGGNPRAPNGGNPRAPNGGNPGAPNGGNPGAPNGGKP
;
A
#
# COMPACT_ATOMS: atom_id res chain seq x y z
N MET A 1 14.69 -14.94 13.85
CA MET A 1 14.67 -13.62 13.14
C MET A 1 13.32 -12.96 13.40
N ARG A 2 13.27 -11.67 13.76
CA ARG A 2 12.01 -10.96 13.98
C ARG A 2 11.67 -10.14 12.73
N VAL A 3 10.56 -10.43 12.10
CA VAL A 3 10.05 -9.74 10.92
C VAL A 3 8.84 -8.90 11.34
N ALA A 4 8.85 -7.60 11.06
CA ALA A 4 7.68 -6.76 11.27
C ALA A 4 6.88 -6.63 9.98
N LEU A 5 5.56 -6.81 10.06
CA LEU A 5 4.66 -6.40 8.99
C LEU A 5 4.29 -4.92 9.17
N PHE A 6 4.66 -4.11 8.20
CA PHE A 6 4.18 -2.74 8.09
C PHE A 6 2.86 -2.74 7.30
N THR A 7 1.74 -2.68 8.02
CA THR A 7 0.39 -2.88 7.48
C THR A 7 -0.05 -1.76 6.55
N THR A 8 0.42 -0.56 6.76
CA THR A 8 0.07 0.70 6.07
C THR A 8 -1.38 1.16 6.33
N CYS A 9 -1.56 2.48 6.39
CA CYS A 9 -2.87 3.06 6.73
C CYS A 9 -3.98 2.74 5.71
N LEU A 10 -3.64 2.69 4.41
CA LEU A 10 -4.64 2.36 3.38
C LEU A 10 -5.01 0.89 3.40
N ALA A 11 -4.06 -0.02 3.62
CA ALA A 11 -4.37 -1.43 3.64
C ALA A 11 -5.19 -1.81 4.88
N GLU A 12 -4.93 -1.20 6.04
CA GLU A 12 -5.77 -1.38 7.22
C GLU A 12 -7.22 -0.91 6.99
N ALA A 13 -7.39 0.23 6.32
CA ALA A 13 -8.70 0.79 6.09
C ALA A 13 -9.49 0.11 4.96
N LEU A 14 -8.82 -0.30 3.88
CA LEU A 14 -9.47 -0.68 2.62
C LEU A 14 -9.25 -2.13 2.21
N ALA A 15 -8.18 -2.77 2.70
CA ALA A 15 -7.76 -4.09 2.23
C ALA A 15 -7.34 -5.05 3.37
N PRO A 16 -8.17 -5.25 4.40
CA PRO A 16 -7.83 -6.14 5.52
C PRO A 16 -7.57 -7.58 5.07
N ARG A 17 -8.19 -8.01 3.98
CA ARG A 17 -7.96 -9.32 3.37
C ARG A 17 -6.53 -9.44 2.82
N ALA A 18 -6.01 -8.40 2.18
CA ALA A 18 -4.63 -8.37 1.68
C ALA A 18 -3.62 -8.45 2.83
N LEU A 19 -3.88 -7.80 3.96
CA LEU A 19 -3.05 -7.90 5.16
C LEU A 19 -3.05 -9.31 5.75
N LYS A 20 -4.24 -9.92 5.89
CA LYS A 20 -4.37 -11.31 6.32
C LYS A 20 -3.58 -12.26 5.39
N ALA A 21 -3.73 -12.09 4.09
CA ALA A 21 -2.99 -12.86 3.10
C ALA A 21 -1.47 -12.70 3.25
N THR A 22 -1.01 -11.47 3.50
CA THR A 22 0.42 -11.21 3.70
C THR A 22 0.98 -11.96 4.92
N VAL A 23 0.25 -11.95 6.04
CA VAL A 23 0.64 -12.72 7.24
C VAL A 23 0.70 -14.20 6.92
N LEU A 24 -0.36 -14.75 6.33
CA LEU A 24 -0.44 -16.18 6.00
C LEU A 24 0.68 -16.63 5.07
N VAL A 25 1.00 -15.84 4.04
CA VAL A 25 2.11 -16.15 3.12
C VAL A 25 3.46 -16.11 3.84
N LEU A 26 3.71 -15.08 4.65
CA LEU A 26 4.97 -14.96 5.38
C LEU A 26 5.14 -16.10 6.39
N GLU A 27 4.12 -16.42 7.18
CA GLU A 27 4.15 -17.53 8.12
C GLU A 27 4.37 -18.86 7.41
N HIS A 28 3.61 -19.14 6.33
CA HIS A 28 3.77 -20.36 5.53
C HIS A 28 5.19 -20.52 5.00
N VAL A 29 5.75 -19.44 4.43
CA VAL A 29 7.12 -19.48 3.87
C VAL A 29 8.17 -19.68 4.97
N LEU A 30 8.02 -19.00 6.08
CA LEU A 30 9.00 -19.07 7.17
C LEU A 30 8.96 -20.42 7.91
N GLU A 31 7.78 -20.99 8.09
CA GLU A 31 7.60 -22.25 8.81
C GLU A 31 7.80 -23.47 7.92
N HIS A 32 7.24 -23.48 6.70
CA HIS A 32 7.13 -24.67 5.86
C HIS A 32 8.16 -24.75 4.73
N VAL A 33 8.61 -23.60 4.22
CA VAL A 33 9.55 -23.58 3.08
C VAL A 33 11.00 -23.50 3.58
N LEU A 34 11.24 -22.71 4.61
CA LEU A 34 12.58 -22.51 5.14
C LEU A 34 12.91 -23.43 6.33
N GLU A 35 11.92 -24.12 6.88
CA GLU A 35 12.09 -24.96 8.11
C GLU A 35 12.78 -24.18 9.24
N HIS A 36 12.54 -22.87 9.30
CA HIS A 36 13.21 -21.98 10.25
C HIS A 36 12.38 -21.87 11.53
N GLU A 37 12.70 -22.69 12.50
CA GLU A 37 12.19 -22.51 13.87
C GLU A 37 12.62 -21.16 14.45
N GLY A 38 11.70 -20.44 15.09
CA GLY A 38 11.98 -19.18 15.80
C GLY A 38 11.96 -17.92 14.94
N VAL A 39 11.40 -17.95 13.73
CA VAL A 39 11.04 -16.73 12.99
C VAL A 39 9.61 -16.33 13.32
N THR A 40 9.42 -15.10 13.74
CA THR A 40 8.09 -14.56 14.08
C THR A 40 7.76 -13.39 13.17
N VAL A 41 6.51 -13.37 12.68
CA VAL A 41 5.93 -12.20 12.02
C VAL A 41 5.13 -11.43 13.07
N GLU A 42 5.51 -10.19 13.30
CA GLU A 42 4.88 -9.35 14.31
C GLU A 42 4.20 -8.14 13.65
N LEU A 43 3.06 -7.74 14.21
CA LEU A 43 2.31 -6.54 13.80
C LEU A 43 2.44 -5.49 14.92
N PRO A 44 3.41 -4.54 14.83
CA PRO A 44 3.57 -3.52 15.85
C PRO A 44 2.33 -2.62 15.93
N ALA A 45 1.60 -2.66 17.03
CA ALA A 45 0.37 -1.90 17.20
C ALA A 45 0.57 -0.37 17.16
N ALA A 46 1.79 0.10 17.42
CA ALA A 46 2.13 1.52 17.45
C ALA A 46 2.43 2.13 16.07
N GLN A 47 2.44 1.32 15.00
CA GLN A 47 2.78 1.77 13.66
C GLN A 47 1.82 2.87 13.15
N THR A 48 2.33 3.72 12.26
CA THR A 48 1.61 4.88 11.73
C THR A 48 1.70 4.95 10.21
N CYS A 49 1.13 5.98 9.61
CA CYS A 49 1.32 6.27 8.19
C CYS A 49 2.80 6.47 7.85
N CYS A 50 3.23 6.05 6.65
CA CYS A 50 4.58 6.33 6.13
C CYS A 50 4.86 7.81 5.85
N GLY A 51 3.86 8.68 5.89
CA GLY A 51 4.04 10.11 5.60
C GLY A 51 3.97 10.48 4.11
N GLN A 52 3.66 9.56 3.22
CA GLN A 52 3.54 9.87 1.80
C GLN A 52 2.55 11.00 1.49
N PRO A 53 1.35 11.07 2.09
CA PRO A 53 0.43 12.18 1.86
C PRO A 53 1.03 13.53 2.23
N MET A 54 1.82 13.60 3.30
CA MET A 54 2.53 14.81 3.72
C MET A 54 3.56 15.23 2.68
N LEU A 55 4.38 14.29 2.22
CA LEU A 55 5.39 14.55 1.18
C LEU A 55 4.76 15.01 -0.13
N SER A 56 3.68 14.35 -0.55
CA SER A 56 2.97 14.68 -1.79
C SER A 56 2.31 16.06 -1.75
N ASN A 57 2.03 16.59 -0.57
CA ASN A 57 1.44 17.92 -0.37
C ASN A 57 2.46 19.00 0.04
N GLY A 58 3.76 18.72 -0.03
CA GLY A 58 4.79 19.71 0.30
C GLY A 58 4.95 19.98 1.80
N LEU A 59 4.62 19.01 2.67
CA LEU A 59 4.71 19.10 4.12
C LEU A 59 5.84 18.20 4.67
N PRO A 60 7.11 18.45 4.31
CA PRO A 60 8.22 17.57 4.69
C PRO A 60 8.49 17.55 6.20
N ALA A 61 8.16 18.64 6.93
CA ALA A 61 8.32 18.68 8.37
C ALA A 61 7.41 17.68 9.08
N ASP A 62 6.15 17.56 8.64
CA ASP A 62 5.19 16.58 9.20
C ASP A 62 5.59 15.14 8.82
N ALA A 63 6.08 14.95 7.60
CA ALA A 63 6.62 13.66 7.19
C ALA A 63 7.83 13.24 8.03
N ALA A 64 8.70 14.18 8.42
CA ALA A 64 9.86 13.92 9.26
C ALA A 64 9.46 13.44 10.67
N ILE A 65 8.37 13.95 11.24
CA ILE A 65 7.83 13.47 12.53
C ILE A 65 7.43 12.00 12.42
N LEU A 66 6.70 11.65 11.36
CA LEU A 66 6.29 10.26 11.11
C LEU A 66 7.49 9.34 10.85
N ALA A 67 8.49 9.82 10.08
CA ALA A 67 9.69 9.04 9.80
C ALA A 67 10.48 8.69 11.08
N ARG A 68 10.63 9.63 12.03
CA ARG A 68 11.26 9.35 13.32
C ARG A 68 10.49 8.28 14.09
N ARG A 69 9.17 8.43 14.16
CA ARG A 69 8.32 7.45 14.84
C ARG A 69 8.43 6.06 14.21
N MET A 70 8.47 5.98 12.89
CA MET A 70 8.68 4.71 12.18
C MET A 70 10.04 4.09 12.54
N CYS A 71 11.10 4.89 12.63
CA CYS A 71 12.40 4.40 13.07
C CYS A 71 12.36 3.79 14.47
N GLU A 72 11.69 4.46 15.42
CA GLU A 72 11.55 3.97 16.79
C GLU A 72 10.77 2.65 16.86
N ILE A 73 9.62 2.57 16.17
CA ILE A 73 8.74 1.40 16.17
C ILE A 73 9.45 0.18 15.56
N PHE A 74 10.14 0.38 14.45
CA PHE A 74 10.76 -0.71 13.72
C PHE A 74 12.21 -0.98 14.12
N ALA A 75 12.79 -0.21 15.06
CA ALA A 75 14.16 -0.44 15.54
C ALA A 75 14.47 -1.88 15.92
N PRO A 76 13.61 -2.59 16.71
CA PRO A 76 13.93 -3.92 17.23
C PRO A 76 13.82 -5.07 16.22
N TYR A 77 13.39 -4.80 14.97
CA TYR A 77 13.15 -5.82 13.95
C TYR A 77 14.33 -5.98 13.01
N ASN A 78 14.54 -7.20 12.54
CA ASN A 78 15.58 -7.52 11.55
C ASN A 78 15.16 -7.16 10.13
N ALA A 79 13.87 -7.29 9.83
CA ALA A 79 13.27 -6.89 8.56
C ALA A 79 11.90 -6.23 8.78
N VAL A 80 11.53 -5.33 7.90
CA VAL A 80 10.21 -4.70 7.81
C VAL A 80 9.65 -5.00 6.44
N VAL A 81 8.54 -5.72 6.39
CA VAL A 81 7.89 -6.12 5.14
C VAL A 81 6.57 -5.39 4.98
N THR A 82 6.30 -4.87 3.80
CA THR A 82 5.03 -4.19 3.51
C THR A 82 4.43 -4.68 2.19
N PRO A 83 3.10 -4.87 2.12
CA PRO A 83 2.40 -5.20 0.89
C PRO A 83 2.09 -3.95 0.02
N SER A 84 2.76 -2.84 0.24
CA SER A 84 2.53 -1.58 -0.47
C SER A 84 3.82 -1.03 -1.05
N GLY A 85 3.90 -1.02 -2.38
CA GLY A 85 5.05 -0.50 -3.11
C GLY A 85 5.30 0.97 -2.86
N SER A 86 4.25 1.78 -2.73
CA SER A 86 4.40 3.22 -2.49
C SER A 86 4.92 3.53 -1.09
N CYS A 87 4.44 2.84 -0.07
CA CYS A 87 4.95 3.01 1.30
C CYS A 87 6.40 2.52 1.44
N CYS A 88 6.74 1.41 0.79
CA CYS A 88 8.12 0.90 0.73
C CYS A 88 9.07 1.94 0.11
N SER A 89 8.70 2.52 -1.04
CA SER A 89 9.47 3.55 -1.73
C SER A 89 9.66 4.80 -0.87
N VAL A 90 8.64 5.25 -0.17
CA VAL A 90 8.75 6.41 0.73
C VAL A 90 9.79 6.18 1.82
N VAL A 91 9.73 5.04 2.48
CA VAL A 91 10.70 4.71 3.54
C VAL A 91 12.12 4.61 2.98
N ARG A 92 12.29 3.99 1.82
CA ARG A 92 13.61 3.71 1.25
C ARG A 92 14.26 4.88 0.52
N GLU A 93 13.45 5.70 -0.15
CA GLU A 93 13.98 6.70 -1.09
C GLU A 93 13.71 8.15 -0.67
N LYS A 94 12.72 8.38 0.20
CA LYS A 94 12.32 9.75 0.56
C LYS A 94 12.73 10.16 1.96
N TYR A 95 12.82 9.23 2.90
CA TYR A 95 13.13 9.57 4.29
C TYR A 95 14.52 10.18 4.46
N GLU A 96 15.51 9.70 3.71
CA GLU A 96 16.88 10.22 3.82
C GLU A 96 16.94 11.74 3.58
N ALA A 97 16.20 12.24 2.59
CA ALA A 97 16.16 13.65 2.23
C ALA A 97 15.48 14.56 3.28
N LEU A 98 14.79 14.00 4.25
CA LEU A 98 14.12 14.75 5.31
C LEU A 98 15.05 15.23 6.41
N PHE A 99 16.28 14.72 6.46
CA PHE A 99 17.20 14.96 7.57
C PHE A 99 18.59 15.40 7.11
N ALA A 100 19.23 16.22 7.93
CA ALA A 100 20.59 16.66 7.67
C ALA A 100 21.54 15.46 7.64
N ARG A 101 22.32 15.36 6.57
CA ARG A 101 23.25 14.24 6.37
C ARG A 101 24.19 14.05 7.54
N GLY A 102 24.30 12.81 8.03
CA GLY A 102 25.14 12.45 9.18
C GLY A 102 24.52 12.70 10.56
N SER A 103 23.32 13.33 10.64
CA SER A 103 22.58 13.45 11.90
C SER A 103 22.16 12.09 12.46
N ALA A 104 21.73 12.05 13.71
CA ALA A 104 21.19 10.84 14.33
C ALA A 104 19.95 10.32 13.57
N ASP A 105 19.03 11.23 13.24
CA ASP A 105 17.82 10.92 12.47
C ASP A 105 18.16 10.37 11.08
N HIS A 106 19.12 11.00 10.37
CA HIS A 106 19.56 10.52 9.07
C HIS A 106 20.09 9.08 9.15
N LYS A 107 20.94 8.78 10.15
CA LYS A 107 21.44 7.41 10.36
C LYS A 107 20.32 6.42 10.64
N ALA A 108 19.32 6.83 11.44
CA ALA A 108 18.18 6.00 11.80
C ALA A 108 17.31 5.67 10.56
N VAL A 109 17.01 6.66 9.71
CA VAL A 109 16.21 6.41 8.50
C VAL A 109 16.97 5.58 7.46
N VAL A 110 18.28 5.76 7.32
CA VAL A 110 19.11 4.92 6.45
C VAL A 110 19.11 3.46 6.94
N ALA A 111 19.21 3.25 8.25
CA ALA A 111 19.13 1.90 8.84
C ALA A 111 17.74 1.28 8.65
N LEU A 112 16.66 2.05 8.77
CA LEU A 112 15.31 1.57 8.50
C LEU A 112 15.13 1.24 7.01
N ALA A 113 15.58 2.10 6.12
CA ALA A 113 15.50 1.89 4.67
C ALA A 113 16.21 0.59 4.23
N ALA A 114 17.37 0.30 4.81
CA ALA A 114 18.15 -0.88 4.48
C ALA A 114 17.46 -2.21 4.83
N LYS A 115 16.52 -2.21 5.76
CA LYS A 115 15.77 -3.40 6.21
C LYS A 115 14.28 -3.38 5.86
N THR A 116 13.83 -2.42 5.04
CA THR A 116 12.44 -2.33 4.59
C THR A 116 12.31 -2.86 3.17
N PHE A 117 11.38 -3.80 2.98
CA PHE A 117 11.17 -4.51 1.73
C PHE A 117 9.69 -4.54 1.35
N GLU A 118 9.43 -4.50 0.05
CA GLU A 118 8.13 -4.92 -0.47
C GLU A 118 8.03 -6.46 -0.40
N LEU A 119 6.81 -6.99 -0.26
CA LEU A 119 6.59 -8.43 -0.02
C LEU A 119 7.29 -9.33 -1.04
N ILE A 120 7.07 -9.10 -2.34
CA ILE A 120 7.65 -9.95 -3.38
C ILE A 120 9.18 -9.81 -3.41
N GLU A 121 9.69 -8.60 -3.24
CA GLU A 121 11.12 -8.35 -3.11
C GLU A 121 11.70 -9.12 -1.91
N PHE A 122 11.01 -9.10 -0.77
CA PHE A 122 11.45 -9.81 0.44
C PHE A 122 11.55 -11.31 0.19
N LEU A 123 10.51 -11.91 -0.39
CA LEU A 123 10.49 -13.34 -0.71
C LEU A 123 11.63 -13.71 -1.67
N GLU A 124 11.81 -12.92 -2.73
CA GLU A 124 12.77 -13.22 -3.78
C GLU A 124 14.22 -12.94 -3.37
N THR A 125 14.48 -11.80 -2.73
CA THR A 125 15.86 -11.31 -2.53
C THR A 125 16.42 -11.60 -1.15
N GLN A 126 15.59 -11.56 -0.11
CA GLN A 126 16.04 -11.76 1.27
C GLN A 126 15.90 -13.22 1.69
N LEU A 127 14.75 -13.81 1.45
CA LEU A 127 14.50 -15.22 1.75
C LEU A 127 14.97 -16.15 0.63
N LYS A 128 15.22 -15.64 -0.58
CA LYS A 128 15.66 -16.39 -1.76
C LYS A 128 14.74 -17.57 -2.08
N ILE A 129 13.45 -17.38 -1.90
CA ILE A 129 12.45 -18.39 -2.18
C ILE A 129 12.37 -18.64 -3.69
N ASP A 130 12.55 -19.88 -4.09
CA ASP A 130 12.20 -20.27 -5.45
C ASP A 130 10.67 -20.20 -5.61
N PRO A 131 10.14 -19.31 -6.46
CA PRO A 131 8.70 -19.19 -6.66
C PRO A 131 8.01 -20.52 -6.98
N ALA A 132 8.70 -21.47 -7.60
CA ALA A 132 8.15 -22.78 -7.92
C ALA A 132 7.76 -23.58 -6.67
N THR A 133 8.39 -23.33 -5.52
CA THR A 133 8.05 -23.99 -4.25
C THR A 133 6.73 -23.48 -3.67
N LEU A 134 6.26 -22.32 -4.13
CA LEU A 134 4.98 -21.73 -3.73
C LEU A 134 3.81 -22.17 -4.63
N ARG A 135 4.04 -23.14 -5.51
CA ARG A 135 2.96 -23.70 -6.33
C ARG A 135 1.99 -24.49 -5.48
N GLY A 136 0.76 -24.01 -5.46
CA GLY A 136 -0.34 -24.76 -4.86
C GLY A 136 -0.65 -26.04 -5.63
N LYS A 137 -1.34 -26.97 -4.95
CA LYS A 137 -1.77 -28.24 -5.55
C LYS A 137 -2.79 -28.07 -6.68
N THR A 138 -3.49 -26.95 -6.70
CA THR A 138 -4.51 -26.64 -7.70
C THR A 138 -4.14 -25.33 -8.40
N PRO A 139 -3.62 -25.39 -9.64
CA PRO A 139 -3.40 -24.16 -10.41
C PRO A 139 -4.69 -23.38 -10.52
N SER A 140 -4.66 -22.09 -10.26
CA SER A 140 -5.79 -21.23 -10.59
C SER A 140 -6.05 -21.30 -12.09
N ALA A 141 -7.25 -21.69 -12.50
CA ALA A 141 -7.65 -21.63 -13.91
C ALA A 141 -7.89 -20.20 -14.40
N ALA A 142 -7.78 -19.22 -13.53
CA ALA A 142 -8.07 -17.83 -13.83
C ALA A 142 -6.91 -17.18 -14.59
N LEU A 143 -7.25 -16.54 -15.71
CA LEU A 143 -6.35 -15.64 -16.40
C LEU A 143 -6.17 -14.38 -15.57
N ILE A 144 -4.92 -14.03 -15.23
CA ILE A 144 -4.59 -12.82 -14.47
C ILE A 144 -3.69 -11.89 -15.27
N THR A 145 -3.71 -10.60 -14.93
CA THR A 145 -2.73 -9.61 -15.36
C THR A 145 -2.25 -8.82 -14.16
N CYS A 146 -1.08 -8.18 -14.24
CA CYS A 146 -0.45 -7.51 -13.11
C CYS A 146 -0.22 -6.03 -13.39
N HIS A 147 -0.52 -5.19 -12.41
CA HIS A 147 -0.15 -3.79 -12.38
C HIS A 147 0.86 -3.54 -11.26
N ASP A 148 2.10 -3.27 -11.62
CA ASP A 148 3.10 -2.82 -10.66
C ASP A 148 2.95 -1.33 -10.40
N ALA A 149 2.91 -0.96 -9.13
CA ALA A 149 2.86 0.43 -8.72
C ALA A 149 4.06 1.20 -9.28
N CYS A 150 3.83 2.42 -9.77
CA CYS A 150 4.90 3.25 -10.35
C CYS A 150 6.09 3.46 -9.41
N HIS A 151 5.86 3.47 -8.11
CA HIS A 151 6.89 3.59 -7.08
C HIS A 151 7.81 2.37 -6.99
N LEU A 152 7.36 1.19 -7.42
CA LEU A 152 8.20 -0.01 -7.40
C LEU A 152 9.29 -0.02 -8.46
N ARG A 153 9.16 0.77 -9.53
CA ARG A 153 10.13 0.78 -10.63
C ARG A 153 11.54 1.17 -10.21
N GLY A 154 11.67 1.98 -9.14
CA GLY A 154 12.96 2.37 -8.58
C GLY A 154 13.54 1.37 -7.57
N ILE A 155 12.69 0.55 -6.97
CA ILE A 155 13.05 -0.35 -5.87
C ILE A 155 13.18 -1.81 -6.32
N HIS A 156 12.38 -2.27 -7.25
CA HIS A 156 12.49 -3.63 -7.79
C HIS A 156 13.75 -3.76 -8.64
N ARG A 157 14.80 -4.25 -8.04
CA ARG A 157 16.07 -4.52 -8.74
C ARG A 157 16.05 -5.83 -9.54
N HIS A 158 15.06 -6.70 -9.32
CA HIS A 158 15.06 -8.09 -9.77
C HIS A 158 13.83 -8.50 -10.59
N GLY A 159 12.97 -7.58 -10.97
CA GLY A 159 11.84 -7.89 -11.83
C GLY A 159 10.51 -7.37 -11.31
N SER A 160 9.47 -7.59 -12.09
CA SER A 160 8.10 -7.19 -11.76
C SER A 160 7.38 -8.31 -11.01
N THR A 161 6.27 -7.97 -10.38
CA THR A 161 5.36 -8.93 -9.71
C THR A 161 4.90 -10.04 -10.65
N ALA A 162 4.64 -9.72 -11.93
CA ALA A 162 4.13 -10.67 -12.90
C ALA A 162 5.04 -11.89 -13.13
N PRO A 163 6.35 -11.75 -13.43
CA PRO A 163 7.24 -12.90 -13.56
C PRO A 163 7.33 -13.77 -12.32
N TYR A 164 7.30 -13.15 -11.13
CA TYR A 164 7.30 -13.90 -9.88
C TYR A 164 6.04 -14.76 -9.74
N LEU A 165 4.87 -14.16 -9.91
CA LEU A 165 3.59 -14.86 -9.82
C LEU A 165 3.42 -15.92 -10.91
N THR A 166 3.94 -15.69 -12.13
CA THR A 166 3.94 -16.70 -13.21
C THR A 166 4.66 -17.96 -12.76
N ARG A 167 5.81 -17.82 -12.11
CA ARG A 167 6.59 -18.96 -11.60
C ARG A 167 5.96 -19.59 -10.35
N ALA A 168 5.37 -18.74 -9.48
CA ALA A 168 4.83 -19.18 -8.20
C ALA A 168 3.53 -19.96 -8.33
N CYS A 169 2.74 -19.83 -9.47
CA CYS A 169 1.53 -20.59 -9.39
C CYS A 169 0.28 -20.17 -10.06
N CYS A 170 0.25 -19.00 -10.41
CA CYS A 170 -1.04 -18.37 -10.32
C CYS A 170 -1.86 -18.47 -11.58
N GLY A 171 -1.62 -19.50 -12.38
CA GLY A 171 -2.32 -19.66 -13.63
C GLY A 171 -1.64 -18.94 -14.79
N ASP A 172 -2.42 -18.59 -15.82
CA ASP A 172 -1.91 -17.88 -17.00
C ASP A 172 -1.81 -16.38 -16.68
N VAL A 173 -0.58 -15.88 -16.57
CA VAL A 173 -0.31 -14.44 -16.31
C VAL A 173 -0.03 -13.75 -17.64
N ARG A 174 -0.92 -12.84 -18.04
CA ARG A 174 -0.72 -12.04 -19.26
C ARG A 174 -0.07 -10.71 -18.96
N GLU A 175 0.85 -10.35 -19.83
CA GLU A 175 1.49 -9.04 -19.76
C GLU A 175 0.46 -7.93 -20.00
N LEU A 176 0.50 -6.92 -19.12
CA LEU A 176 -0.35 -5.74 -19.22
C LEU A 176 0.25 -4.77 -20.25
N PRO A 177 -0.46 -4.41 -21.32
CA PRO A 177 -0.02 -3.35 -22.22
C PRO A 177 0.23 -2.05 -21.45
N ASP A 178 1.25 -1.31 -21.84
CA ASP A 178 1.66 -0.09 -21.17
C ASP A 178 1.73 -0.25 -19.63
N ALA A 179 2.36 -1.33 -19.18
CA ALA A 179 2.50 -1.66 -17.76
C ALA A 179 3.08 -0.49 -16.95
N ALA A 180 3.91 0.34 -17.61
CA ALA A 180 4.52 1.52 -17.01
C ALA A 180 3.55 2.69 -16.76
N GLN A 181 2.35 2.71 -17.35
CA GLN A 181 1.38 3.77 -17.13
C GLN A 181 0.88 3.80 -15.69
N CYS A 182 0.68 5.02 -15.15
CA CYS A 182 0.11 5.21 -13.82
C CYS A 182 -1.35 4.73 -13.76
N CYS A 183 -1.76 4.21 -12.60
CA CYS A 183 -3.17 3.86 -12.35
C CYS A 183 -4.09 5.09 -12.16
N GLY A 184 -3.52 6.29 -12.00
CA GLY A 184 -4.27 7.52 -11.77
C GLY A 184 -4.54 7.85 -10.30
N PHE A 185 -4.31 6.97 -9.33
CA PHE A 185 -4.63 7.23 -7.92
C PHE A 185 -3.86 8.44 -7.38
N GLY A 186 -2.53 8.37 -7.30
CA GLY A 186 -1.66 9.45 -6.83
C GLY A 186 -1.97 10.03 -5.45
N GLY A 187 -2.77 9.35 -4.61
CA GLY A 187 -3.19 9.86 -3.30
C GLY A 187 -4.05 11.11 -3.42
N MET A 188 -3.56 12.24 -2.92
CA MET A 188 -4.27 13.54 -3.01
C MET A 188 -4.52 14.00 -4.45
N PHE A 189 -3.69 13.55 -5.40
CA PHE A 189 -3.89 13.86 -6.81
C PHE A 189 -5.28 13.47 -7.32
N SER A 190 -5.80 12.30 -6.92
CA SER A 190 -7.13 11.85 -7.30
C SER A 190 -8.26 12.72 -6.76
N THR A 191 -8.00 13.47 -5.68
CA THR A 191 -8.94 14.42 -5.09
C THR A 191 -8.81 15.82 -5.71
N GLN A 192 -7.58 16.24 -5.98
CA GLN A 192 -7.30 17.57 -6.54
C GLN A 192 -7.56 17.64 -8.05
N PHE A 193 -7.33 16.53 -8.77
CA PHE A 193 -7.50 16.43 -10.22
C PHE A 193 -8.32 15.20 -10.60
N PRO A 194 -9.59 15.11 -10.15
CA PRO A 194 -10.41 13.90 -10.28
C PRO A 194 -10.65 13.47 -11.73
N GLU A 195 -10.78 14.43 -12.65
CA GLU A 195 -11.00 14.15 -14.08
C GLU A 195 -9.78 13.47 -14.71
N VAL A 196 -8.57 14.02 -14.45
CA VAL A 196 -7.32 13.44 -14.97
C VAL A 196 -7.04 12.07 -14.33
N SER A 197 -7.26 11.97 -13.03
CA SER A 197 -7.15 10.71 -12.29
C SER A 197 -8.06 9.63 -12.87
N THR A 198 -9.31 9.97 -13.14
CA THR A 198 -10.30 9.08 -13.73
C THR A 198 -9.89 8.65 -15.14
N ALA A 199 -9.46 9.59 -15.99
CA ALA A 199 -9.03 9.29 -17.35
C ALA A 199 -7.85 8.30 -17.38
N LEU A 200 -6.83 8.51 -16.54
CA LEU A 200 -5.71 7.59 -16.41
C LEU A 200 -6.14 6.18 -15.95
N GLY A 201 -7.06 6.12 -15.01
CA GLY A 201 -7.57 4.83 -14.52
C GLY A 201 -8.43 4.11 -15.55
N GLU A 202 -9.24 4.83 -16.32
CA GLU A 202 -10.06 4.28 -17.40
C GLU A 202 -9.20 3.72 -18.54
N GLU A 203 -8.15 4.42 -18.93
CA GLU A 203 -7.17 3.93 -19.90
C GLU A 203 -6.48 2.66 -19.40
N LYS A 204 -6.07 2.64 -18.12
CA LYS A 204 -5.51 1.44 -17.50
C LYS A 204 -6.49 0.27 -17.51
N LEU A 205 -7.77 0.51 -17.21
CA LEU A 205 -8.82 -0.53 -17.28
C LEU A 205 -9.04 -1.04 -18.72
N ALA A 206 -8.91 -0.19 -19.74
CA ALA A 206 -8.96 -0.61 -21.12
C ALA A 206 -7.78 -1.55 -21.48
N HIS A 207 -6.58 -1.25 -21.01
CA HIS A 207 -5.43 -2.16 -21.14
C HIS A 207 -5.66 -3.49 -20.43
N VAL A 208 -6.21 -3.48 -19.21
CA VAL A 208 -6.60 -4.72 -18.51
C VAL A 208 -7.60 -5.53 -19.32
N ALA A 209 -8.65 -4.89 -19.84
CA ALA A 209 -9.68 -5.55 -20.65
C ALA A 209 -9.09 -6.19 -21.92
N SER A 210 -8.11 -5.54 -22.57
CA SER A 210 -7.46 -6.08 -23.77
C SER A 210 -6.68 -7.36 -23.52
N THR A 211 -6.29 -7.66 -22.27
CA THR A 211 -5.64 -8.93 -21.92
C THR A 211 -6.61 -10.09 -21.83
N GLY A 212 -7.90 -9.83 -21.70
CA GLY A 212 -8.93 -10.84 -21.40
C GLY A 212 -8.91 -11.35 -19.96
N ALA A 213 -8.09 -10.78 -19.08
CA ALA A 213 -7.99 -11.20 -17.70
C ALA A 213 -9.22 -10.75 -16.88
N ALA A 214 -9.79 -11.68 -16.12
CA ALA A 214 -10.86 -11.39 -15.16
C ALA A 214 -10.33 -10.93 -13.80
N THR A 215 -9.01 -11.06 -13.57
CA THR A 215 -8.37 -10.66 -12.31
C THR A 215 -7.14 -9.79 -12.59
N LEU A 216 -7.11 -8.64 -11.93
CA LEU A 216 -5.96 -7.74 -11.88
C LEU A 216 -5.26 -7.88 -10.53
N VAL A 217 -3.99 -8.21 -10.54
CA VAL A 217 -3.13 -8.17 -9.34
C VAL A 217 -2.44 -6.81 -9.29
N ALA A 218 -2.67 -6.04 -8.26
CA ALA A 218 -2.08 -4.72 -8.07
C ALA A 218 -1.18 -4.68 -6.84
N SER A 219 0.07 -4.28 -7.02
CA SER A 219 1.11 -4.30 -6.00
C SER A 219 1.05 -3.12 -5.00
N ASP A 220 -0.02 -2.34 -5.03
CA ASP A 220 -0.25 -1.23 -4.10
C ASP A 220 -1.74 -1.07 -3.82
N THR A 221 -2.09 -0.91 -2.54
CA THR A 221 -3.48 -0.80 -2.09
C THR A 221 -4.20 0.41 -2.67
N GLY A 222 -3.52 1.54 -2.84
CA GLY A 222 -4.12 2.74 -3.43
C GLY A 222 -4.48 2.51 -4.90
N CYS A 223 -3.59 1.91 -5.67
CA CYS A 223 -3.85 1.51 -7.06
C CYS A 223 -5.00 0.50 -7.13
N ALA A 224 -4.98 -0.52 -6.28
CA ALA A 224 -6.03 -1.54 -6.24
C ALA A 224 -7.41 -0.94 -5.95
N ALA A 225 -7.52 -0.11 -4.92
CA ALA A 225 -8.77 0.54 -4.53
C ALA A 225 -9.31 1.48 -5.62
N HIS A 226 -8.43 2.26 -6.26
CA HIS A 226 -8.80 3.17 -7.33
C HIS A 226 -9.35 2.42 -8.56
N LEU A 227 -8.60 1.42 -9.04
CA LEU A 227 -9.01 0.63 -10.21
C LEU A 227 -10.25 -0.22 -9.94
N ALA A 228 -10.38 -0.82 -8.75
CA ALA A 228 -11.58 -1.54 -8.35
C ALA A 228 -12.80 -0.62 -8.27
N GLY A 229 -12.65 0.59 -7.71
CA GLY A 229 -13.72 1.58 -7.63
C GLY A 229 -14.16 2.09 -9.01
N LEU A 230 -13.23 2.30 -9.93
CA LEU A 230 -13.53 2.67 -11.31
C LEU A 230 -14.23 1.53 -12.05
N ALA A 231 -13.73 0.30 -11.95
CA ALA A 231 -14.35 -0.89 -12.55
C ALA A 231 -15.79 -1.07 -12.05
N HIS A 232 -16.03 -0.91 -10.74
CA HIS A 232 -17.37 -0.98 -10.16
C HIS A 232 -18.31 0.09 -10.74
N ARG A 233 -17.87 1.37 -10.80
CA ARG A 233 -18.68 2.45 -11.38
C ARG A 233 -19.01 2.25 -12.85
N LYS A 234 -18.12 1.58 -13.58
CA LYS A 234 -18.30 1.26 -15.01
C LYS A 234 -19.02 -0.05 -15.26
N ASN A 235 -19.45 -0.76 -14.23
CA ASN A 235 -20.04 -2.11 -14.32
C ASN A 235 -19.12 -3.12 -15.02
N VAL A 236 -17.80 -2.96 -14.88
CA VAL A 236 -16.81 -3.91 -15.40
C VAL A 236 -16.62 -5.02 -14.36
N ALA A 237 -16.84 -6.27 -14.78
CA ALA A 237 -16.62 -7.44 -13.94
C ALA A 237 -15.12 -7.74 -13.83
N LEU A 238 -14.42 -7.02 -12.98
CA LEU A 238 -12.99 -7.17 -12.74
C LEU A 238 -12.75 -7.41 -11.26
N ARG A 239 -12.04 -8.48 -10.94
CA ARG A 239 -11.53 -8.73 -9.60
C ARG A 239 -10.17 -8.07 -9.45
N VAL A 240 -9.98 -7.23 -8.42
CA VAL A 240 -8.70 -6.60 -8.12
C VAL A 240 -8.20 -7.09 -6.76
N ILE A 241 -7.00 -7.68 -6.74
CA ILE A 241 -6.39 -8.28 -5.54
C ILE A 241 -4.92 -7.86 -5.41
N SER A 242 -4.35 -8.09 -4.24
CA SER A 242 -2.91 -7.91 -3.99
C SER A 242 -2.11 -9.15 -4.41
N PRO A 243 -0.77 -9.02 -4.59
CA PRO A 243 0.12 -10.17 -4.80
C PRO A 243 0.05 -11.20 -3.67
N ALA A 244 -0.11 -10.73 -2.42
CA ALA A 244 -0.27 -11.60 -1.26
C ALA A 244 -1.52 -12.47 -1.35
N GLU A 245 -2.66 -11.89 -1.78
CA GLU A 245 -3.90 -12.64 -1.98
C GLU A 245 -3.75 -13.67 -3.09
N ALA A 246 -3.10 -13.32 -4.20
CA ALA A 246 -2.85 -14.25 -5.29
C ALA A 246 -2.02 -15.47 -4.81
N LEU A 247 -0.96 -15.23 -4.04
CA LEU A 247 -0.14 -16.28 -3.45
C LEU A 247 -0.91 -17.12 -2.42
N ALA A 248 -1.61 -16.47 -1.48
CA ALA A 248 -2.35 -17.16 -0.43
C ALA A 248 -3.47 -18.06 -1.00
N GLU A 249 -4.17 -17.60 -2.02
CA GLU A 249 -5.20 -18.38 -2.70
C GLU A 249 -4.60 -19.57 -3.45
N SER A 250 -3.49 -19.37 -4.13
CA SER A 250 -2.79 -20.46 -4.82
C SER A 250 -2.29 -21.54 -3.87
N LEU A 251 -1.79 -21.14 -2.71
CA LEU A 251 -1.33 -22.04 -1.65
C LEU A 251 -2.49 -22.74 -0.90
N GLY A 252 -3.74 -22.30 -1.15
CA GLY A 252 -4.90 -22.81 -0.40
C GLY A 252 -5.01 -22.28 1.02
N LEU A 253 -4.26 -21.22 1.36
CA LEU A 253 -4.29 -20.56 2.66
C LEU A 253 -5.48 -19.59 2.79
N LEU A 254 -6.07 -19.22 1.68
CA LEU A 254 -7.18 -18.29 1.60
C LEU A 254 -8.16 -18.74 0.51
N GLU A 255 -9.46 -18.71 0.80
CA GLU A 255 -10.48 -19.02 -0.19
C GLU A 255 -10.50 -17.97 -1.30
N THR A 256 -10.75 -18.40 -2.55
CA THR A 256 -10.90 -17.47 -3.67
C THR A 256 -12.10 -16.55 -3.46
N GLY A 257 -11.88 -15.26 -3.43
CA GLY A 257 -12.94 -14.26 -3.28
C GLY A 257 -13.73 -14.05 -4.57
N ALA A 258 -14.99 -13.63 -4.45
CA ALA A 258 -15.82 -13.27 -5.60
C ALA A 258 -15.26 -12.08 -6.39
N PRO A 259 -15.52 -11.97 -7.70
CA PRO A 259 -15.25 -10.76 -8.47
C PRO A 259 -15.91 -9.55 -7.80
N ASN A 260 -15.20 -8.44 -7.71
CA ASN A 260 -15.67 -7.24 -7.02
C ASN A 260 -16.28 -7.54 -5.65
N GLY A 261 -15.61 -8.40 -4.86
CA GLY A 261 -15.96 -8.63 -3.48
C GLY A 261 -16.06 -7.28 -2.80
N GLY A 262 -17.29 -6.71 -2.86
CA GLY A 262 -17.59 -5.50 -2.15
C GLY A 262 -17.13 -5.78 -0.74
N ASN A 263 -16.34 -4.88 -0.19
CA ASN A 263 -16.10 -4.83 1.22
C ASN A 263 -17.46 -5.14 1.87
N PRO A 264 -17.62 -6.28 2.59
CA PRO A 264 -18.90 -6.58 3.22
C PRO A 264 -19.17 -5.34 4.04
N ARG A 265 -20.18 -4.56 3.64
CA ARG A 265 -20.53 -3.24 4.12
C ARG A 265 -19.77 -2.93 5.39
N ALA A 266 -18.86 -1.96 5.36
CA ALA A 266 -18.57 -1.25 6.59
C ALA A 266 -19.94 -1.01 7.22
N PRO A 267 -20.21 -1.53 8.42
CA PRO A 267 -21.53 -1.38 9.02
C PRO A 267 -21.87 0.08 8.83
N ASN A 268 -23.06 0.37 8.27
CA ASN A 268 -23.51 1.74 8.11
C ASN A 268 -23.25 2.40 9.45
N GLY A 269 -22.08 2.99 9.59
CA GLY A 269 -21.73 3.81 10.71
C GLY A 269 -22.65 5.00 10.60
N GLY A 270 -23.85 4.83 11.12
CA GLY A 270 -24.63 5.96 11.54
C GLY A 270 -23.69 6.71 12.44
N ASN A 271 -23.20 7.84 11.92
CA ASN A 271 -22.40 8.78 12.67
C ASN A 271 -23.12 8.99 14.01
N PRO A 272 -22.63 8.47 15.15
CA PRO A 272 -23.23 8.80 16.42
C PRO A 272 -23.03 10.31 16.48
N ARG A 273 -24.13 11.07 16.38
CA ARG A 273 -24.18 12.52 16.58
C ARG A 273 -23.19 12.83 17.71
N ALA A 274 -22.12 13.55 17.37
CA ALA A 274 -21.30 14.18 18.40
C ALA A 274 -22.28 14.91 19.33
N PRO A 275 -22.20 14.72 20.65
CA PRO A 275 -23.04 15.48 21.56
C PRO A 275 -22.77 16.95 21.29
N ASN A 276 -23.83 17.73 21.10
CA ASN A 276 -23.80 19.17 20.98
C ASN A 276 -23.07 19.73 22.22
N GLY A 277 -21.76 19.90 22.11
CA GLY A 277 -20.98 20.69 23.06
C GLY A 277 -21.33 22.13 22.82
N GLY A 278 -22.28 22.66 23.59
CA GLY A 278 -22.56 24.06 23.65
C GLY A 278 -21.27 24.82 23.98
N ASN A 279 -20.87 25.69 23.07
CA ASN A 279 -19.74 26.60 23.26
C ASN A 279 -20.18 27.66 24.29
N PRO A 280 -19.64 27.73 25.51
CA PRO A 280 -19.95 28.80 26.42
C PRO A 280 -19.21 30.05 25.96
N GLY A 281 -20.01 31.08 25.62
CA GLY A 281 -19.78 32.48 25.38
C GLY A 281 -18.35 32.99 25.29
N ALA A 282 -17.94 33.41 24.09
CA ALA A 282 -16.85 34.35 23.92
C ALA A 282 -17.32 35.76 24.40
N PRO A 283 -16.55 36.49 25.22
CA PRO A 283 -16.92 37.82 25.60
C PRO A 283 -16.77 38.80 24.45
N ASN A 284 -17.82 39.63 24.22
CA ASN A 284 -17.84 40.77 23.31
C ASN A 284 -16.68 41.74 23.66
N GLY A 285 -15.61 41.70 22.89
CA GLY A 285 -14.58 42.72 22.89
C GLY A 285 -14.99 43.88 21.98
N GLY A 286 -15.48 44.96 22.54
CA GLY A 286 -15.79 46.20 21.82
C GLY A 286 -14.54 46.76 21.15
N ASN A 287 -14.70 47.18 19.92
CA ASN A 287 -13.70 47.88 19.12
C ASN A 287 -13.75 49.40 19.50
N PRO A 288 -12.71 50.01 20.07
CA PRO A 288 -12.66 51.45 20.23
C PRO A 288 -12.21 52.14 18.94
N GLY A 289 -12.97 53.15 18.55
CA GLY A 289 -12.92 53.88 17.31
C GLY A 289 -11.56 54.45 16.90
N ALA A 290 -11.36 54.50 15.59
CA ALA A 290 -10.30 55.22 14.91
C ALA A 290 -10.52 56.74 14.99
N PRO A 291 -9.50 57.56 15.20
CA PRO A 291 -9.61 59.01 15.15
C PRO A 291 -9.48 59.49 13.67
N ASN A 292 -10.39 60.34 13.27
CA ASN A 292 -10.32 61.18 12.06
C ASN A 292 -9.09 62.10 12.12
N GLY A 293 -8.20 61.99 11.15
CA GLY A 293 -7.13 62.91 10.86
C GLY A 293 -7.35 63.62 9.54
N GLY A 294 -7.73 64.89 9.61
CA GLY A 294 -7.89 65.77 8.45
C GLY A 294 -6.54 66.16 7.84
N LYS A 295 -6.64 66.48 6.52
CA LYS A 295 -5.59 67.16 5.74
C LYS A 295 -5.43 68.63 6.15
N PRO A 296 -4.29 69.26 5.84
CA PRO A 296 -4.10 69.83 4.50
C PRO A 296 -3.01 69.14 3.66
#